data_b9819a612e9b3365e34e7c7df6463b90
#
_entry.id   b9819a612e9b3365e34e7c7df6463b90
#
_cell.length_a   1.000
_cell.length_b   1.000
_cell.length_c   1.000
_cell.angle_alpha   90.00
_cell.angle_beta   90.00
_cell.angle_gamma   90.00
#
_symmetry.space_group_name_H-M   'P 1'
#
loop_
_entity.id
_entity.type
_entity.pdbx_description
1 polymer ?
#
loop_
_entity_poly.entity_id
_entity_poly.type
_entity_poly.pdbx_seq_one_letter_code
_entity_poly.pdbx_strand_id
1 'polypeptide(L)'
;MGLVSGEVGSRAWAKREQVLAGARRAFLREGFAATSTDAIAAEAKVSKRTLYSYYPGKEELFADVLRRLTIENPQTQVLASVEEMEPMGLAELREALVVLATKVVSTMMDPDYLALLRTIIADTHRFPQLGEIYRSTVPERGFRVFLNLMERMRDRGTVDVPDAEAATRLFFGPIVTYTLLDGLFKPGEQPHPPAPEKIEHIVDLYMKAIA
;
A
#
# COMPACT_ATOMS: atom_id res chain seq x y z
N MET A 1 -26.50 25.67 -19.35
CA MET A 1 -26.73 25.30 -17.92
C MET A 1 -25.97 24.04 -17.57
N GLY A 2 -24.63 24.08 -17.63
CA GLY A 2 -23.77 22.89 -17.55
C GLY A 2 -22.49 23.04 -16.70
N LEU A 3 -22.30 24.13 -15.94
CA LEU A 3 -21.06 24.40 -15.19
C LEU A 3 -21.11 24.11 -13.68
N VAL A 4 -22.26 23.77 -13.13
CA VAL A 4 -22.42 23.60 -11.65
C VAL A 4 -22.05 22.20 -11.17
N SER A 5 -22.10 21.18 -12.03
CA SER A 5 -21.82 19.78 -11.65
C SER A 5 -20.32 19.50 -11.36
N GLY A 6 -19.41 20.10 -12.11
CA GLY A 6 -17.97 19.89 -11.95
C GLY A 6 -17.39 20.53 -10.69
N GLU A 7 -17.88 21.72 -10.31
CA GLU A 7 -17.40 22.44 -9.12
C GLU A 7 -17.85 21.79 -7.81
N VAL A 8 -19.06 21.22 -7.77
CA VAL A 8 -19.59 20.52 -6.58
C VAL A 8 -18.78 19.23 -6.33
N GLY A 9 -18.47 18.47 -7.38
CA GLY A 9 -17.62 17.29 -7.29
C GLY A 9 -16.20 17.63 -6.83
N SER A 10 -15.61 18.73 -7.33
CA SER A 10 -14.29 19.22 -6.94
C SER A 10 -14.22 19.65 -5.48
N ARG A 11 -15.24 20.37 -4.98
CA ARG A 11 -15.31 20.81 -3.56
C ARG A 11 -15.53 19.63 -2.60
N ALA A 12 -16.37 18.68 -2.95
CA ALA A 12 -16.61 17.48 -2.16
C ALA A 12 -15.34 16.62 -2.08
N TRP A 13 -14.64 16.43 -3.20
CA TRP A 13 -13.37 15.75 -3.25
C TRP A 13 -12.32 16.44 -2.38
N ALA A 14 -12.12 17.74 -2.53
CA ALA A 14 -11.17 18.51 -1.72
C ALA A 14 -11.47 18.41 -0.22
N LYS A 15 -12.77 18.39 0.16
CA LYS A 15 -13.17 18.24 1.55
C LYS A 15 -12.91 16.84 2.09
N ARG A 16 -13.12 15.80 1.29
CA ARG A 16 -12.76 14.42 1.64
C ARG A 16 -11.25 14.28 1.86
N GLU A 17 -10.43 14.82 0.96
CA GLU A 17 -8.96 14.83 1.10
C GLU A 17 -8.52 15.59 2.36
N GLN A 18 -9.19 16.69 2.71
CA GLN A 18 -8.93 17.44 3.94
C GLN A 18 -9.17 16.59 5.18
N VAL A 19 -10.28 15.83 5.22
CA VAL A 19 -10.61 14.91 6.31
C VAL A 19 -9.55 13.80 6.40
N LEU A 20 -9.20 13.20 5.26
CA LEU A 20 -8.22 12.11 5.19
C LEU A 20 -6.82 12.55 5.64
N ALA A 21 -6.38 13.75 5.24
CA ALA A 21 -5.11 14.32 5.68
C ALA A 21 -5.10 14.59 7.20
N GLY A 22 -6.21 15.05 7.77
CA GLY A 22 -6.37 15.21 9.23
C GLY A 22 -6.33 13.88 9.95
N ALA A 23 -7.01 12.87 9.44
CA ALA A 23 -7.01 11.51 9.98
C ALA A 23 -5.60 10.91 9.98
N ARG A 24 -4.87 11.02 8.86
CA ARG A 24 -3.47 10.58 8.76
C ARG A 24 -2.60 11.19 9.87
N ARG A 25 -2.64 12.52 10.04
CA ARG A 25 -1.85 13.19 11.09
C ARG A 25 -2.24 12.73 12.50
N ALA A 26 -3.54 12.58 12.77
CA ALA A 26 -4.03 12.13 14.08
C ALA A 26 -3.57 10.69 14.38
N PHE A 27 -3.72 9.77 13.43
CA PHE A 27 -3.31 8.38 13.61
C PHE A 27 -1.78 8.22 13.76
N LEU A 28 -1.00 8.99 13.01
CA LEU A 28 0.46 8.96 13.12
C LEU A 28 0.96 9.52 14.45
N ARG A 29 0.27 10.50 15.01
CA ARG A 29 0.65 11.13 16.29
C ARG A 29 0.21 10.30 17.50
N GLU A 30 -1.02 9.77 17.50
CA GLU A 30 -1.67 9.20 18.69
C GLU A 30 -1.89 7.69 18.59
N GLY A 31 -1.72 7.09 17.42
CA GLY A 31 -2.12 5.72 17.14
C GLY A 31 -3.63 5.57 16.97
N PHE A 32 -4.07 4.35 16.64
CA PHE A 32 -5.50 4.08 16.39
C PHE A 32 -6.33 4.15 17.68
N ALA A 33 -5.85 3.51 18.75
CA ALA A 33 -6.61 3.37 20.01
C ALA A 33 -6.96 4.73 20.64
N ALA A 34 -6.01 5.66 20.71
CA ALA A 34 -6.19 6.96 21.36
C ALA A 34 -6.89 7.99 20.44
N THR A 35 -6.88 7.80 19.14
CA THR A 35 -7.51 8.74 18.20
C THR A 35 -9.02 8.64 18.24
N SER A 36 -9.71 9.78 18.43
CA SER A 36 -11.17 9.91 18.33
C SER A 36 -11.59 10.61 17.04
N THR A 37 -12.82 10.38 16.60
CA THR A 37 -13.40 11.13 15.45
C THR A 37 -13.47 12.64 15.72
N ASP A 38 -13.56 13.05 16.97
CA ASP A 38 -13.51 14.46 17.39
C ASP A 38 -12.13 15.06 17.18
N ALA A 39 -11.09 14.34 17.59
CA ALA A 39 -9.72 14.73 17.37
C ALA A 39 -9.42 14.84 15.86
N ILE A 40 -9.91 13.89 15.06
CA ILE A 40 -9.76 13.91 13.59
C ILE A 40 -10.49 15.13 13.00
N ALA A 41 -11.72 15.41 13.42
CA ALA A 41 -12.49 16.55 12.92
C ALA A 41 -11.80 17.90 13.24
N ALA A 42 -11.27 18.03 14.45
CA ALA A 42 -10.48 19.19 14.88
C ALA A 42 -9.19 19.32 14.07
N GLU A 43 -8.42 18.23 13.90
CA GLU A 43 -7.18 18.19 13.13
C GLU A 43 -7.40 18.52 11.65
N ALA A 44 -8.52 18.05 11.08
CA ALA A 44 -8.95 18.32 9.72
C ALA A 44 -9.60 19.70 9.55
N LYS A 45 -9.84 20.45 10.65
CA LYS A 45 -10.57 21.72 10.64
C LYS A 45 -11.94 21.62 9.94
N VAL A 46 -12.69 20.59 10.28
CA VAL A 46 -14.07 20.36 9.79
C VAL A 46 -15.01 20.13 10.97
N SER A 47 -16.34 20.26 10.72
CA SER A 47 -17.33 19.86 11.71
C SER A 47 -17.43 18.33 11.78
N LYS A 48 -17.85 17.78 12.94
CA LYS A 48 -18.22 16.37 13.07
C LYS A 48 -19.21 15.91 11.99
N ARG A 49 -20.22 16.72 11.74
CA ARG A 49 -21.24 16.46 10.69
C ARG A 49 -20.58 16.31 9.32
N THR A 50 -19.59 17.15 9.02
CA THR A 50 -18.82 17.04 7.76
C THR A 50 -18.00 15.76 7.72
N LEU A 51 -17.33 15.39 8.80
CA LEU A 51 -16.59 14.13 8.88
C LEU A 51 -17.51 12.94 8.61
N TYR A 52 -18.62 12.84 9.36
CA TYR A 52 -19.57 11.73 9.24
C TYR A 52 -20.32 11.68 7.91
N SER A 53 -20.34 12.79 7.13
CA SER A 53 -20.91 12.77 5.76
C SER A 53 -20.02 12.03 4.75
N TYR A 54 -18.73 11.82 5.08
CA TYR A 54 -17.77 11.10 4.24
C TYR A 54 -17.37 9.73 4.79
N TYR A 55 -17.33 9.59 6.12
CA TYR A 55 -16.85 8.39 6.79
C TYR A 55 -17.73 8.04 7.98
N PRO A 56 -18.30 6.83 8.05
CA PRO A 56 -19.16 6.41 9.15
C PRO A 56 -18.41 6.26 10.48
N GLY A 57 -17.08 6.02 10.44
CA GLY A 57 -16.27 5.83 11.63
C GLY A 57 -14.77 6.00 11.38
N LYS A 58 -13.98 5.79 12.44
CA LYS A 58 -12.52 5.91 12.36
C LYS A 58 -11.87 4.72 11.67
N GLU A 59 -12.54 3.58 11.64
CA GLU A 59 -12.11 2.36 10.96
C GLU A 59 -12.00 2.57 9.44
N GLU A 60 -13.03 3.14 8.82
CA GLU A 60 -13.06 3.45 7.40
C GLU A 60 -12.05 4.55 7.04
N LEU A 61 -11.86 5.53 7.94
CA LEU A 61 -10.81 6.54 7.79
C LEU A 61 -9.43 5.90 7.83
N PHE A 62 -9.19 4.96 8.75
CA PHE A 62 -7.93 4.26 8.87
C PHE A 62 -7.64 3.40 7.63
N ALA A 63 -8.64 2.68 7.13
CA ALA A 63 -8.56 1.91 5.89
C ALA A 63 -8.20 2.81 4.69
N ASP A 64 -8.82 3.99 4.58
CA ASP A 64 -8.53 4.94 3.51
C ASP A 64 -7.12 5.55 3.62
N VAL A 65 -6.66 5.85 4.83
CA VAL A 65 -5.27 6.31 5.05
C VAL A 65 -4.27 5.25 4.62
N LEU A 66 -4.50 3.98 4.97
CA LEU A 66 -3.67 2.87 4.53
C LEU A 66 -3.65 2.73 3.01
N ARG A 67 -4.81 2.77 2.36
CA ARG A 67 -4.89 2.67 0.89
C ARG A 67 -4.08 3.78 0.20
N ARG A 68 -4.22 5.01 0.67
CA ARG A 68 -3.51 6.17 0.12
C ARG A 68 -2.01 6.12 0.32
N LEU A 69 -1.55 5.49 1.40
CA LEU A 69 -0.11 5.32 1.65
C LEU A 69 0.49 4.13 0.89
N THR A 70 -0.35 3.23 0.37
CA THR A 70 0.09 1.97 -0.23
C THR A 70 -0.37 1.81 -1.67
N ILE A 71 -1.40 1.02 -1.89
CA ILE A 71 -1.87 0.58 -3.22
C ILE A 71 -2.44 1.70 -4.09
N GLU A 72 -2.98 2.75 -3.48
CA GLU A 72 -3.49 3.94 -4.16
C GLU A 72 -2.55 5.14 -4.01
N ASN A 73 -1.27 4.89 -3.68
CA ASN A 73 -0.28 5.96 -3.56
C ASN A 73 -0.04 6.59 -4.95
N PRO A 74 -0.37 7.89 -5.13
CA PRO A 74 -0.26 8.54 -6.42
C PRO A 74 1.18 8.75 -6.89
N GLN A 75 2.16 8.63 -5.99
CA GLN A 75 3.58 8.76 -6.32
C GLN A 75 4.15 7.45 -6.88
N THR A 76 3.77 6.31 -6.32
CA THR A 76 4.32 5.02 -6.72
C THR A 76 3.45 4.29 -7.74
N GLN A 77 2.12 4.45 -7.66
CA GLN A 77 1.14 3.81 -8.54
C GLN A 77 1.37 2.30 -8.69
N VAL A 78 1.72 1.63 -7.58
CA VAL A 78 2.12 0.21 -7.60
C VAL A 78 1.07 -0.66 -8.27
N LEU A 79 -0.19 -0.51 -7.89
CA LEU A 79 -1.26 -1.35 -8.41
C LEU A 79 -1.47 -1.17 -9.91
N ALA A 80 -1.61 0.07 -10.38
CA ALA A 80 -1.76 0.39 -11.80
C ALA A 80 -0.56 -0.13 -12.61
N SER A 81 0.65 -0.03 -12.06
CA SER A 81 1.85 -0.54 -12.73
C SER A 81 1.77 -2.04 -13.01
N VAL A 82 1.20 -2.84 -12.09
CA VAL A 82 1.06 -4.30 -12.31
C VAL A 82 -0.11 -4.63 -13.24
N GLU A 83 -1.23 -3.91 -13.12
CA GLU A 83 -2.41 -4.11 -13.98
C GLU A 83 -2.09 -3.84 -15.45
N GLU A 84 -1.24 -2.85 -15.73
CA GLU A 84 -0.81 -2.46 -17.07
C GLU A 84 0.37 -3.27 -17.63
N MET A 85 0.96 -4.18 -16.82
CA MET A 85 2.07 -5.01 -17.28
C MET A 85 1.63 -6.06 -18.31
N GLU A 86 2.22 -5.97 -19.51
CA GLU A 86 2.06 -6.98 -20.58
C GLU A 86 3.42 -7.35 -21.20
N PRO A 87 4.38 -7.88 -20.45
CA PRO A 87 5.69 -8.22 -20.98
C PRO A 87 5.59 -9.34 -22.01
N MET A 88 6.30 -9.18 -23.13
CA MET A 88 6.32 -10.12 -24.24
C MET A 88 7.35 -11.25 -24.06
N GLY A 89 8.21 -11.16 -23.05
CA GLY A 89 9.23 -12.17 -22.77
C GLY A 89 9.95 -11.94 -21.45
N LEU A 90 10.87 -12.83 -21.10
CA LEU A 90 11.57 -12.82 -19.80
C LEU A 90 12.40 -11.54 -19.57
N ALA A 91 13.00 -10.97 -20.61
CA ALA A 91 13.78 -9.73 -20.46
C ALA A 91 12.89 -8.53 -20.07
N GLU A 92 11.77 -8.34 -20.77
CA GLU A 92 10.82 -7.28 -20.43
C GLU A 92 10.15 -7.52 -19.08
N LEU A 93 9.84 -8.77 -18.76
CA LEU A 93 9.31 -9.14 -17.44
C LEU A 93 10.31 -8.76 -16.33
N ARG A 94 11.60 -9.08 -16.52
CA ARG A 94 12.65 -8.69 -15.54
C ARG A 94 12.68 -7.19 -15.31
N GLU A 95 12.71 -6.39 -16.38
CA GLU A 95 12.75 -4.92 -16.28
C GLU A 95 11.50 -4.39 -15.55
N ALA A 96 10.32 -4.88 -15.91
CA ALA A 96 9.07 -4.52 -15.26
C ALA A 96 9.05 -4.88 -13.76
N LEU A 97 9.59 -6.06 -13.40
CA LEU A 97 9.68 -6.50 -12.02
C LEU A 97 10.70 -5.70 -11.19
N VAL A 98 11.81 -5.23 -11.77
CA VAL A 98 12.75 -4.31 -11.10
C VAL A 98 12.06 -2.99 -10.76
N VAL A 99 11.34 -2.42 -11.71
CA VAL A 99 10.56 -1.19 -11.50
C VAL A 99 9.48 -1.41 -10.43
N LEU A 100 8.76 -2.51 -10.49
CA LEU A 100 7.75 -2.86 -9.50
C LEU A 100 8.35 -3.03 -8.10
N ALA A 101 9.42 -3.83 -7.98
CA ALA A 101 10.09 -4.06 -6.70
C ALA A 101 10.57 -2.75 -6.07
N THR A 102 11.15 -1.85 -6.88
CA THR A 102 11.58 -0.52 -6.43
C THR A 102 10.41 0.31 -5.90
N LYS A 103 9.28 0.34 -6.60
CA LYS A 103 8.06 1.03 -6.16
C LYS A 103 7.49 0.44 -4.87
N VAL A 104 7.45 -0.89 -4.77
CA VAL A 104 6.94 -1.58 -3.58
C VAL A 104 7.85 -1.30 -2.38
N VAL A 105 9.17 -1.41 -2.54
CA VAL A 105 10.15 -1.06 -1.50
C VAL A 105 9.97 0.38 -1.04
N SER A 106 9.89 1.33 -1.98
CA SER A 106 9.67 2.74 -1.65
C SER A 106 8.39 2.97 -0.85
N THR A 107 7.32 2.26 -1.20
CA THR A 107 6.04 2.34 -0.49
C THR A 107 6.12 1.72 0.90
N MET A 108 6.69 0.52 1.01
CA MET A 108 6.74 -0.22 2.27
C MET A 108 7.78 0.34 3.26
N MET A 109 8.78 1.07 2.76
CA MET A 109 9.79 1.76 3.58
C MET A 109 9.43 3.24 3.84
N ASP A 110 8.25 3.69 3.43
CA ASP A 110 7.73 5.02 3.77
C ASP A 110 7.58 5.16 5.29
N PRO A 111 8.11 6.22 5.92
CA PRO A 111 8.05 6.40 7.37
C PRO A 111 6.64 6.38 7.94
N ASP A 112 5.67 6.97 7.26
CA ASP A 112 4.28 7.01 7.71
C ASP A 112 3.61 5.64 7.59
N TYR A 113 3.91 4.89 6.51
CA TYR A 113 3.43 3.51 6.39
C TYR A 113 3.99 2.63 7.52
N LEU A 114 5.29 2.72 7.81
CA LEU A 114 5.91 1.97 8.90
C LEU A 114 5.34 2.35 10.27
N ALA A 115 5.03 3.63 10.49
CA ALA A 115 4.38 4.08 11.73
C ALA A 115 2.96 3.51 11.87
N LEU A 116 2.16 3.51 10.79
CA LEU A 116 0.84 2.86 10.80
C LEU A 116 0.94 1.34 10.98
N LEU A 117 1.91 0.69 10.36
CA LEU A 117 2.13 -0.75 10.52
C LEU A 117 2.47 -1.10 11.98
N ARG A 118 3.31 -0.29 12.66
CA ARG A 118 3.56 -0.44 14.11
C ARG A 118 2.26 -0.28 14.93
N THR A 119 1.44 0.70 14.59
CA THR A 119 0.14 0.91 15.23
C THR A 119 -0.77 -0.30 15.04
N ILE A 120 -0.86 -0.87 13.84
CA ILE A 120 -1.65 -2.07 13.56
C ILE A 120 -1.17 -3.23 14.43
N ILE A 121 0.13 -3.51 14.44
CA ILE A 121 0.70 -4.61 15.22
C ILE A 121 0.44 -4.42 16.73
N ALA A 122 0.64 -3.22 17.25
CA ALA A 122 0.44 -2.91 18.66
C ALA A 122 -1.04 -3.02 19.08
N ASP A 123 -1.95 -2.57 18.24
CA ASP A 123 -3.37 -2.43 18.59
C ASP A 123 -4.23 -3.61 18.13
N THR A 124 -3.75 -4.51 17.24
CA THR A 124 -4.54 -5.63 16.69
C THR A 124 -5.07 -6.57 17.78
N HIS A 125 -4.32 -6.78 18.86
CA HIS A 125 -4.79 -7.60 19.98
C HIS A 125 -6.05 -7.00 20.64
N ARG A 126 -6.11 -5.68 20.74
CA ARG A 126 -7.24 -4.95 21.35
C ARG A 126 -8.35 -4.64 20.33
N PHE A 127 -7.98 -4.45 19.08
CA PHE A 127 -8.87 -4.11 17.96
C PHE A 127 -8.61 -5.07 16.80
N PRO A 128 -9.14 -6.30 16.83
CA PRO A 128 -8.88 -7.32 15.79
C PRO A 128 -9.23 -6.88 14.37
N GLN A 129 -10.20 -5.96 14.23
CA GLN A 129 -10.59 -5.37 12.94
C GLN A 129 -9.44 -4.66 12.22
N LEU A 130 -8.41 -4.18 12.93
CA LEU A 130 -7.23 -3.56 12.30
C LEU A 130 -6.44 -4.57 11.47
N GLY A 131 -6.30 -5.81 11.97
CA GLY A 131 -5.67 -6.90 11.21
C GLY A 131 -6.44 -7.22 9.94
N GLU A 132 -7.77 -7.24 10.01
CA GLU A 132 -8.63 -7.47 8.85
C GLU A 132 -8.56 -6.30 7.85
N ILE A 133 -8.61 -5.06 8.32
CA ILE A 133 -8.43 -3.85 7.50
C ILE A 133 -7.08 -3.91 6.77
N TYR A 134 -6.00 -4.24 7.47
CA TYR A 134 -4.68 -4.36 6.86
C TYR A 134 -4.65 -5.46 5.80
N ARG A 135 -5.09 -6.66 6.16
CA ARG A 135 -5.07 -7.85 5.30
C ARG A 135 -5.83 -7.61 3.99
N SER A 136 -7.05 -7.09 4.08
CA SER A 136 -7.91 -6.84 2.91
C SER A 136 -7.47 -5.63 2.07
N THR A 137 -6.86 -4.63 2.69
CA THR A 137 -6.50 -3.38 2.01
C THR A 137 -5.16 -3.48 1.27
N VAL A 138 -4.14 -4.07 1.90
CA VAL A 138 -2.76 -4.04 1.37
C VAL A 138 -2.36 -5.36 0.71
N PRO A 139 -2.19 -6.49 1.43
CA PRO A 139 -1.65 -7.70 0.83
C PRO A 139 -2.64 -8.40 -0.13
N GLU A 140 -3.90 -8.55 0.24
CA GLU A 140 -4.84 -9.30 -0.61
C GLU A 140 -5.00 -8.69 -2.01
N ARG A 141 -5.13 -7.36 -2.08
CA ARG A 141 -5.32 -6.70 -3.36
C ARG A 141 -4.04 -6.71 -4.20
N GLY A 142 -2.90 -6.39 -3.58
CA GLY A 142 -1.60 -6.41 -4.26
C GLY A 142 -1.22 -7.82 -4.74
N PHE A 143 -1.38 -8.83 -3.88
CA PHE A 143 -1.11 -10.22 -4.22
C PHE A 143 -2.02 -10.73 -5.33
N ARG A 144 -3.32 -10.41 -5.30
CA ARG A 144 -4.26 -10.85 -6.35
C ARG A 144 -3.87 -10.32 -7.72
N VAL A 145 -3.50 -9.04 -7.81
CA VAL A 145 -3.11 -8.43 -9.09
C VAL A 145 -1.81 -9.05 -9.62
N PHE A 146 -0.82 -9.27 -8.73
CA PHE A 146 0.44 -9.92 -9.12
C PHE A 146 0.25 -11.41 -9.46
N LEU A 147 -0.58 -12.13 -8.70
CA LEU A 147 -0.95 -13.52 -8.98
C LEU A 147 -1.55 -13.63 -10.39
N ASN A 148 -2.50 -12.76 -10.73
CA ASN A 148 -3.09 -12.73 -12.07
C ASN A 148 -2.04 -12.46 -13.17
N LEU A 149 -1.02 -11.64 -12.88
CA LEU A 149 0.10 -11.44 -13.82
C LEU A 149 0.87 -12.76 -14.02
N MET A 150 1.23 -13.47 -12.93
CA MET A 150 1.97 -14.73 -13.02
C MET A 150 1.17 -15.81 -13.74
N GLU A 151 -0.13 -15.90 -13.51
CA GLU A 151 -1.01 -16.81 -14.23
C GLU A 151 -1.04 -16.51 -15.73
N ARG A 152 -1.19 -15.23 -16.12
CA ARG A 152 -1.14 -14.84 -17.53
C ARG A 152 0.20 -15.19 -18.19
N MET A 153 1.31 -14.97 -17.48
CA MET A 153 2.66 -15.27 -18.01
C MET A 153 2.89 -16.77 -18.15
N ARG A 154 2.42 -17.58 -17.21
CA ARG A 154 2.42 -19.05 -17.29
C ARG A 154 1.58 -19.55 -18.45
N ASP A 155 0.36 -19.05 -18.58
CA ASP A 155 -0.58 -19.49 -19.62
C ASP A 155 -0.10 -19.14 -21.04
N ARG A 156 0.75 -18.09 -21.17
CA ARG A 156 1.47 -17.74 -22.41
C ARG A 156 2.76 -18.56 -22.61
N GLY A 157 3.17 -19.37 -21.65
CA GLY A 157 4.44 -20.14 -21.69
C GLY A 157 5.67 -19.25 -21.54
N THR A 158 5.53 -18.02 -21.03
CA THR A 158 6.66 -17.11 -20.80
C THR A 158 7.45 -17.50 -19.54
N VAL A 159 6.79 -18.04 -18.53
CA VAL A 159 7.39 -18.52 -17.28
C VAL A 159 6.96 -19.97 -16.98
N ASP A 160 7.85 -20.71 -16.31
CA ASP A 160 7.54 -22.05 -15.77
C ASP A 160 7.23 -21.95 -14.27
N VAL A 161 5.95 -21.72 -13.96
CA VAL A 161 5.47 -21.51 -12.60
C VAL A 161 4.33 -22.48 -12.31
N PRO A 162 4.62 -23.66 -11.73
CA PRO A 162 3.60 -24.64 -11.34
C PRO A 162 2.60 -24.08 -10.32
N ASP A 163 3.08 -23.25 -9.40
CA ASP A 163 2.32 -22.62 -8.33
C ASP A 163 2.49 -21.10 -8.37
N ALA A 164 1.54 -20.40 -8.98
CA ALA A 164 1.56 -18.95 -9.12
C ALA A 164 1.41 -18.22 -7.76
N GLU A 165 0.76 -18.85 -6.77
CA GLU A 165 0.68 -18.27 -5.40
C GLU A 165 2.04 -18.31 -4.72
N ALA A 166 2.74 -19.45 -4.77
CA ALA A 166 4.09 -19.58 -4.21
C ALA A 166 5.06 -18.58 -4.89
N ALA A 167 5.00 -18.46 -6.21
CA ALA A 167 5.80 -17.50 -6.96
C ALA A 167 5.49 -16.06 -6.55
N THR A 168 4.23 -15.71 -6.31
CA THR A 168 3.83 -14.39 -5.79
C THR A 168 4.46 -14.13 -4.42
N ARG A 169 4.39 -15.09 -3.50
CA ARG A 169 5.00 -14.97 -2.17
C ARG A 169 6.52 -14.88 -2.23
N LEU A 170 7.14 -15.63 -3.15
CA LEU A 170 8.59 -15.59 -3.37
C LEU A 170 9.05 -14.20 -3.82
N PHE A 171 8.30 -13.52 -4.69
CA PHE A 171 8.62 -12.16 -5.13
C PHE A 171 8.54 -11.15 -3.99
N PHE A 172 7.48 -11.16 -3.20
CA PHE A 172 7.30 -10.20 -2.11
C PHE A 172 8.07 -10.54 -0.83
N GLY A 173 8.45 -11.80 -0.62
CA GLY A 173 9.12 -12.27 0.61
C GLY A 173 10.39 -11.49 0.96
N PRO A 174 11.37 -11.34 0.07
CA PRO A 174 12.56 -10.54 0.32
C PRO A 174 12.23 -9.09 0.66
N ILE A 175 11.28 -8.45 -0.04
CA ILE A 175 10.87 -7.06 0.19
C ILE A 175 10.29 -6.91 1.60
N VAL A 176 9.39 -7.82 1.98
CA VAL A 176 8.83 -7.84 3.35
C VAL A 176 9.93 -8.02 4.39
N THR A 177 10.92 -8.88 4.14
CA THR A 177 12.04 -9.10 5.05
C THR A 177 12.86 -7.82 5.27
N TYR A 178 13.20 -7.09 4.20
CA TYR A 178 13.85 -5.77 4.34
C TYR A 178 12.97 -4.78 5.11
N THR A 179 11.67 -4.72 4.79
CA THR A 179 10.72 -3.85 5.48
C THR A 179 10.69 -4.12 6.98
N LEU A 180 10.68 -5.39 7.38
CA LEU A 180 10.66 -5.76 8.80
C LEU A 180 11.99 -5.42 9.49
N LEU A 181 13.11 -5.88 8.94
CA LEU A 181 14.42 -5.81 9.62
C LEU A 181 15.06 -4.42 9.54
N ASP A 182 14.92 -3.73 8.41
CA ASP A 182 15.60 -2.45 8.15
C ASP A 182 14.66 -1.23 8.25
N GLY A 183 13.36 -1.46 8.44
CA GLY A 183 12.34 -0.43 8.63
C GLY A 183 11.58 -0.56 9.94
N LEU A 184 10.74 -1.59 10.06
CA LEU A 184 9.79 -1.71 11.16
C LEU A 184 10.47 -1.84 12.53
N PHE A 185 11.49 -2.70 12.64
CA PHE A 185 12.21 -2.99 13.88
C PHE A 185 13.37 -2.02 14.19
N LYS A 186 13.47 -0.92 13.44
CA LYS A 186 14.39 0.20 13.75
C LYS A 186 13.61 1.49 14.07
N PRO A 187 12.88 1.55 15.19
CA PRO A 187 12.13 2.75 15.54
C PRO A 187 13.08 3.91 15.88
N GLY A 188 12.76 5.10 15.36
CA GLY A 188 13.57 6.32 15.59
C GLY A 188 14.73 6.51 14.62
N GLU A 189 15.07 5.54 13.79
CA GLU A 189 15.98 5.67 12.68
C GLU A 189 15.22 5.96 11.38
N GLN A 190 15.89 6.60 10.42
CA GLN A 190 15.33 6.67 9.07
C GLN A 190 15.36 5.29 8.44
N PRO A 191 14.28 4.87 7.75
CA PRO A 191 14.28 3.61 7.03
C PRO A 191 15.42 3.58 6.00
N HIS A 192 16.12 2.45 5.92
CA HIS A 192 17.20 2.23 4.98
C HIS A 192 16.77 1.19 3.93
N PRO A 193 16.13 1.64 2.82
CA PRO A 193 15.77 0.73 1.74
C PRO A 193 17.04 0.07 1.15
N PRO A 194 16.93 -1.16 0.64
CA PRO A 194 18.03 -1.81 -0.06
C PRO A 194 18.47 -0.95 -1.27
N ALA A 195 19.79 -0.93 -1.53
CA ALA A 195 20.33 -0.23 -2.68
C ALA A 195 19.73 -0.77 -4.00
N PRO A 196 19.65 0.04 -5.06
CA PRO A 196 19.05 -0.37 -6.34
C PRO A 196 19.65 -1.67 -6.88
N GLU A 197 20.97 -1.84 -6.80
CA GLU A 197 21.67 -3.04 -7.24
C GLU A 197 21.25 -4.29 -6.46
N LYS A 198 20.87 -4.12 -5.20
CA LYS A 198 20.36 -5.21 -4.37
C LYS A 198 18.95 -5.62 -4.79
N ILE A 199 18.12 -4.65 -5.17
CA ILE A 199 16.77 -4.92 -5.72
C ILE A 199 16.90 -5.70 -7.04
N GLU A 200 17.80 -5.28 -7.94
CA GLU A 200 18.07 -6.00 -9.18
C GLU A 200 18.52 -7.44 -8.92
N HIS A 201 19.43 -7.66 -8.00
CA HIS A 201 19.90 -9.01 -7.63
C HIS A 201 18.75 -9.88 -7.06
N ILE A 202 17.84 -9.30 -6.28
CA ILE A 202 16.67 -10.02 -5.77
C ILE A 202 15.77 -10.45 -6.94
N VAL A 203 15.53 -9.55 -7.89
CA VAL A 203 14.73 -9.85 -9.09
C VAL A 203 15.44 -10.89 -9.96
N ASP A 204 16.77 -10.82 -10.11
CA ASP A 204 17.54 -11.82 -10.87
C ASP A 204 17.44 -13.23 -10.25
N LEU A 205 17.46 -13.33 -8.93
CA LEU A 205 17.23 -14.60 -8.23
C LEU A 205 15.81 -15.11 -8.44
N TYR A 206 14.82 -14.21 -8.38
CA TYR A 206 13.45 -14.56 -8.66
C TYR A 206 13.26 -15.04 -10.11
N MET A 207 13.82 -14.33 -11.10
CA MET A 207 13.75 -14.72 -12.51
C MET A 207 14.32 -16.12 -12.76
N LYS A 208 15.42 -16.50 -12.08
CA LYS A 208 15.98 -17.86 -12.16
C LYS A 208 15.06 -18.96 -11.60
N ALA A 209 14.16 -18.56 -10.69
CA ALA A 209 13.24 -19.52 -10.10
C ALA A 209 11.96 -19.73 -10.92
N ILE A 210 11.67 -18.83 -11.89
CA ILE A 210 10.45 -18.84 -12.70
C ILE A 210 10.69 -18.99 -14.20
N ALA A 211 11.97 -19.04 -14.64
CA ALA A 211 12.35 -19.16 -16.06
C ALA A 211 12.31 -20.59 -16.56
#